data_2ed6fa625495641b364b017c4e03ef6c
#
_entry.id   2ed6fa625495641b364b017c4e03ef6c
#
_cell.length_a   1.000
_cell.length_b   1.000
_cell.length_c   1.000
_cell.angle_alpha   90.00
_cell.angle_beta   90.00
_cell.angle_gamma   90.00
#
_symmetry.space_group_name_H-M   'P 1'
#
loop_
_entity.id
_entity.type
_entity.pdbx_description
1 polymer ?
#
loop_
_entity_poly.entity_id
_entity_poly.type
_entity_poly.pdbx_seq_one_letter_code
_entity_poly.pdbx_strand_id
1 'polypeptide(L)'
;LKEGKVSELRSWAFYTEPEKLKVAGVDVAYRRKGSGAPVVYFHGAGLTRRWLPFYDAMAAHADVIVPEHPGFGDTPMPDWLEDFDDINLHYEQFFDELGLDRFHLVGHSLGGWKAAHYAVFFSRRLSSLQLITPAGLRGSLLNDPFRQTGEEALERVFNGEAHAYPEYLEGDERVEQLVQDYAELTAQARLMWNPRYDPRLERRLARVRTPTRVITVDEDRIMSADVALQYASLIPGAETAKIHGSTRATSHVPYVQEPEALASLVLEFVNRHSEA
;
A
#
# COMPACT_ATOMS: atom_id res chain seq x y z
N LEU A 1 -27.83 7.52 -15.00
CA LEU A 1 -27.69 6.97 -13.66
C LEU A 1 -27.94 8.10 -12.68
N LYS A 2 -28.95 7.95 -11.81
CA LYS A 2 -29.48 9.01 -10.95
C LYS A 2 -28.56 9.27 -9.75
N GLU A 3 -28.49 10.54 -9.33
CA GLU A 3 -27.77 11.10 -8.19
C GLU A 3 -28.07 10.47 -6.80
N GLY A 4 -28.71 9.29 -6.75
CA GLY A 4 -29.17 8.66 -5.51
C GLY A 4 -28.21 7.69 -4.84
N LYS A 5 -27.01 7.42 -5.40
CA LYS A 5 -26.17 6.29 -4.93
C LYS A 5 -24.93 6.62 -4.09
N VAL A 6 -24.59 7.88 -3.91
CA VAL A 6 -23.45 8.29 -3.06
C VAL A 6 -23.73 8.07 -1.56
N SER A 7 -24.98 7.94 -1.15
CA SER A 7 -25.35 7.77 0.26
C SER A 7 -25.15 6.34 0.78
N GLU A 8 -25.07 5.36 -0.11
CA GLU A 8 -25.06 3.92 0.26
C GLU A 8 -23.64 3.41 0.64
N LEU A 9 -22.59 3.98 0.03
CA LEU A 9 -21.18 3.64 0.39
C LEU A 9 -20.78 4.05 1.83
N ARG A 10 -21.59 4.84 2.49
CA ARG A 10 -21.35 5.31 3.88
C ARG A 10 -21.54 4.23 4.96
N SER A 11 -22.03 3.05 4.59
CA SER A 11 -22.23 1.94 5.54
C SER A 11 -20.96 1.12 5.78
N TRP A 12 -19.91 1.29 4.98
CA TRP A 12 -18.68 0.53 5.16
C TRP A 12 -17.90 1.01 6.38
N ALA A 13 -17.47 0.07 7.21
CA ALA A 13 -16.61 0.39 8.33
C ALA A 13 -15.35 1.14 7.85
N PHE A 14 -15.00 2.21 8.54
CA PHE A 14 -13.88 3.09 8.23
C PHE A 14 -13.97 3.84 6.89
N TYR A 15 -15.11 3.82 6.21
CA TYR A 15 -15.29 4.65 5.02
C TYR A 15 -15.04 6.12 5.34
N THR A 16 -14.29 6.79 4.48
CA THR A 16 -14.03 8.23 4.59
C THR A 16 -14.07 8.82 3.20
N GLU A 17 -14.81 9.91 3.04
CA GLU A 17 -14.85 10.65 1.78
C GLU A 17 -13.44 11.13 1.42
N PRO A 18 -12.93 10.85 0.22
CA PRO A 18 -11.60 11.30 -0.18
C PRO A 18 -11.60 12.78 -0.58
N GLU A 19 -10.47 13.42 -0.39
CA GLU A 19 -10.11 14.60 -1.16
C GLU A 19 -9.76 14.19 -2.59
N LYS A 20 -9.89 15.12 -3.55
CA LYS A 20 -9.55 14.87 -4.95
C LYS A 20 -8.58 15.92 -5.46
N LEU A 21 -7.55 15.46 -6.14
CA LEU A 21 -6.54 16.30 -6.77
C LEU A 21 -6.45 15.95 -8.26
N LYS A 22 -6.44 16.95 -9.12
CA LYS A 22 -6.32 16.73 -10.57
C LYS A 22 -4.85 16.59 -10.95
N VAL A 23 -4.46 15.40 -11.42
CA VAL A 23 -3.11 15.06 -11.83
C VAL A 23 -3.14 14.55 -13.28
N ALA A 24 -2.49 15.23 -14.20
CA ALA A 24 -2.47 14.86 -15.62
C ALA A 24 -3.89 14.59 -16.21
N GLY A 25 -4.89 15.35 -15.78
CA GLY A 25 -6.28 15.19 -16.21
C GLY A 25 -7.07 14.13 -15.46
N VAL A 26 -6.46 13.37 -14.55
CA VAL A 26 -7.09 12.35 -13.70
C VAL A 26 -7.43 12.94 -12.35
N ASP A 27 -8.63 12.65 -11.83
CA ASP A 27 -9.03 13.00 -10.47
C ASP A 27 -8.51 11.91 -9.52
N VAL A 28 -7.38 12.18 -8.88
CA VAL A 28 -6.76 11.27 -7.89
C VAL A 28 -7.44 11.46 -6.55
N ALA A 29 -8.02 10.40 -6.04
CA ALA A 29 -8.59 10.36 -4.71
C ALA A 29 -7.50 10.09 -3.68
N TYR A 30 -7.50 10.82 -2.57
CA TYR A 30 -6.58 10.60 -1.46
C TYR A 30 -7.22 10.99 -0.14
N ARG A 31 -6.64 10.52 0.95
CA ARG A 31 -7.05 10.93 2.31
C ARG A 31 -5.85 11.49 3.04
N ARG A 32 -6.06 12.53 3.83
CA ARG A 32 -4.98 13.19 4.59
C ARG A 32 -5.46 13.58 5.98
N LYS A 33 -4.63 13.30 6.99
CA LYS A 33 -4.90 13.69 8.37
C LYS A 33 -3.60 13.80 9.16
N GLY A 34 -3.63 14.65 10.18
CA GLY A 34 -2.48 14.86 11.06
C GLY A 34 -1.67 16.10 10.69
N SER A 35 -0.50 16.22 11.26
CA SER A 35 0.45 17.32 11.03
C SER A 35 1.86 16.88 11.42
N GLY A 36 2.88 17.59 10.93
CA GLY A 36 4.29 17.25 11.17
C GLY A 36 4.99 16.71 9.93
N ALA A 37 5.87 15.72 10.10
CA ALA A 37 6.59 15.13 8.99
C ALA A 37 5.62 14.43 8.01
N PRO A 38 5.70 14.75 6.70
CA PRO A 38 4.82 14.12 5.72
C PRO A 38 5.17 12.64 5.52
N VAL A 39 4.17 11.77 5.72
CA VAL A 39 4.26 10.32 5.52
C VAL A 39 3.25 9.92 4.47
N VAL A 40 3.73 9.50 3.31
CA VAL A 40 2.89 8.95 2.24
C VAL A 40 2.79 7.44 2.41
N TYR A 41 1.58 6.91 2.39
CA TYR A 41 1.34 5.47 2.48
C TYR A 41 0.77 4.92 1.19
N PHE A 42 1.51 4.04 0.53
CA PHE A 42 1.06 3.28 -0.63
C PHE A 42 0.40 1.98 -0.18
N HIS A 43 -0.92 1.90 -0.35
CA HIS A 43 -1.70 0.75 0.07
C HIS A 43 -1.43 -0.51 -0.78
N GLY A 44 -1.74 -1.68 -0.22
CA GLY A 44 -1.77 -2.94 -0.95
C GLY A 44 -3.01 -3.08 -1.85
N ALA A 45 -3.29 -4.28 -2.30
CA ALA A 45 -4.56 -4.60 -2.92
C ALA A 45 -5.66 -4.74 -1.85
N GLY A 46 -6.81 -4.12 -2.09
CA GLY A 46 -7.97 -4.14 -1.18
C GLY A 46 -7.92 -3.11 -0.05
N LEU A 47 -9.01 -3.04 0.70
CA LEU A 47 -9.25 -2.08 1.79
C LEU A 47 -9.10 -0.60 1.39
N THR A 48 -9.35 -0.29 0.12
CA THR A 48 -9.42 1.07 -0.41
C THR A 48 -10.64 1.84 0.14
N ARG A 49 -10.71 3.15 -0.11
CA ARG A 49 -11.83 4.01 0.35
C ARG A 49 -11.97 4.14 1.86
N ARG A 50 -11.01 3.69 2.64
CA ARG A 50 -11.08 3.63 4.11
C ARG A 50 -9.99 4.46 4.77
N TRP A 51 -10.29 5.01 5.94
CA TRP A 51 -9.31 5.54 6.86
C TRP A 51 -9.17 4.58 8.03
N LEU A 52 -8.15 3.77 7.99
CA LEU A 52 -7.96 2.65 8.93
C LEU A 52 -7.41 3.12 10.29
N PRO A 53 -7.64 2.38 11.39
CA PRO A 53 -7.07 2.69 12.71
C PRO A 53 -5.56 2.86 12.71
N PHE A 54 -4.85 2.10 11.88
CA PHE A 54 -3.40 2.27 11.66
C PHE A 54 -3.04 3.68 11.15
N TYR A 55 -3.83 4.24 10.24
CA TYR A 55 -3.61 5.61 9.76
C TYR A 55 -3.89 6.65 10.83
N ASP A 56 -4.90 6.44 11.68
CA ASP A 56 -5.18 7.30 12.82
C ASP A 56 -4.04 7.29 13.84
N ALA A 57 -3.50 6.12 14.14
CA ALA A 57 -2.36 5.99 15.05
C ALA A 57 -1.11 6.73 14.51
N MET A 58 -0.86 6.68 13.21
CA MET A 58 0.21 7.47 12.59
C MET A 58 -0.11 8.97 12.55
N ALA A 59 -1.34 9.34 12.22
CA ALA A 59 -1.77 10.73 12.07
C ALA A 59 -1.78 11.53 13.39
N ALA A 60 -1.75 10.84 14.53
CA ALA A 60 -1.54 11.48 15.82
C ALA A 60 -0.14 12.13 15.96
N HIS A 61 0.83 11.75 15.11
CA HIS A 61 2.24 12.14 15.21
C HIS A 61 2.88 12.58 13.89
N ALA A 62 2.18 12.46 12.77
CA ALA A 62 2.68 12.78 11.43
C ALA A 62 1.57 13.32 10.53
N ASP A 63 1.94 13.95 9.43
CA ASP A 63 1.03 14.32 8.36
C ASP A 63 0.88 13.13 7.39
N VAL A 64 -0.16 12.33 7.58
CA VAL A 64 -0.35 11.06 6.86
C VAL A 64 -1.19 11.29 5.61
N ILE A 65 -0.66 10.87 4.45
CA ILE A 65 -1.26 11.01 3.12
C ILE A 65 -1.41 9.62 2.50
N VAL A 66 -2.63 9.24 2.16
CA VAL A 66 -2.97 7.92 1.60
C VAL A 66 -3.63 8.12 0.24
N PRO A 67 -2.86 8.19 -0.87
CA PRO A 67 -3.42 8.24 -2.20
C PRO A 67 -3.98 6.87 -2.60
N GLU A 68 -5.11 6.86 -3.30
CA GLU A 68 -5.59 5.68 -3.99
C GLU A 68 -4.82 5.51 -5.30
N HIS A 69 -4.32 4.31 -5.54
CA HIS A 69 -3.59 4.01 -6.77
C HIS A 69 -4.48 4.16 -8.01
N PRO A 70 -3.93 4.51 -9.18
CA PRO A 70 -4.69 4.47 -10.43
C PRO A 70 -5.40 3.13 -10.63
N GLY A 71 -6.70 3.18 -10.86
CA GLY A 71 -7.58 2.02 -10.99
C GLY A 71 -8.06 1.40 -9.67
N PHE A 72 -7.78 2.04 -8.53
CA PHE A 72 -8.20 1.60 -7.20
C PHE A 72 -9.12 2.65 -6.55
N GLY A 73 -10.04 2.16 -5.73
CA GLY A 73 -10.95 3.03 -5.00
C GLY A 73 -11.75 3.97 -5.92
N ASP A 74 -11.63 5.26 -5.65
CA ASP A 74 -12.29 6.33 -6.42
C ASP A 74 -11.35 6.99 -7.45
N THR A 75 -10.10 6.51 -7.59
CA THR A 75 -9.15 6.96 -8.60
C THR A 75 -9.33 6.13 -9.87
N PRO A 76 -9.72 6.75 -11.01
CA PRO A 76 -9.87 6.02 -12.26
C PRO A 76 -8.54 5.53 -12.80
N MET A 77 -8.59 4.47 -13.62
CA MET A 77 -7.42 4.00 -14.38
C MET A 77 -7.28 4.84 -15.65
N PRO A 78 -6.20 5.61 -15.81
CA PRO A 78 -5.99 6.38 -17.03
C PRO A 78 -5.65 5.46 -18.21
N ASP A 79 -6.11 5.81 -19.40
CA ASP A 79 -5.86 5.02 -20.61
C ASP A 79 -4.37 4.99 -21.00
N TRP A 80 -3.65 6.07 -20.71
CA TRP A 80 -2.22 6.22 -21.03
C TRP A 80 -1.28 5.49 -20.06
N LEU A 81 -1.76 5.02 -18.92
CA LEU A 81 -0.93 4.33 -17.92
C LEU A 81 -0.71 2.88 -18.33
N GLU A 82 0.51 2.53 -18.72
CA GLU A 82 0.86 1.22 -19.27
C GLU A 82 1.74 0.39 -18.33
N ASP A 83 2.66 1.05 -17.58
CA ASP A 83 3.64 0.35 -16.76
C ASP A 83 3.98 1.10 -15.45
N PHE A 84 4.98 0.58 -14.72
CA PHE A 84 5.45 1.18 -13.46
C PHE A 84 6.22 2.49 -13.65
N ASP A 85 6.79 2.75 -14.83
CA ASP A 85 7.46 4.01 -15.11
C ASP A 85 6.40 5.12 -15.24
N ASP A 86 5.25 4.85 -15.87
CA ASP A 86 4.10 5.76 -15.90
C ASP A 86 3.50 6.02 -14.51
N ILE A 87 3.40 4.97 -13.68
CA ILE A 87 2.98 5.13 -12.28
C ILE A 87 3.90 6.10 -11.53
N ASN A 88 5.21 5.98 -11.70
CA ASN A 88 6.16 6.86 -11.04
C ASN A 88 5.99 8.31 -11.46
N LEU A 89 5.83 8.57 -12.75
CA LEU A 89 5.60 9.93 -13.28
C LEU A 89 4.26 10.50 -12.78
N HIS A 90 3.24 9.66 -12.69
CA HIS A 90 1.96 10.05 -12.11
C HIS A 90 2.11 10.47 -10.64
N TYR A 91 2.86 9.72 -9.84
CA TYR A 91 3.12 10.08 -8.45
C TYR A 91 4.00 11.32 -8.29
N GLU A 92 4.99 11.51 -9.14
CA GLU A 92 5.77 12.76 -9.13
C GLU A 92 4.86 13.98 -9.30
N GLN A 93 3.99 13.95 -10.30
CA GLN A 93 3.02 15.04 -10.51
C GLN A 93 2.07 15.19 -9.32
N PHE A 94 1.58 14.07 -8.75
CA PHE A 94 0.72 14.12 -7.57
C PHE A 94 1.42 14.79 -6.38
N PHE A 95 2.68 14.48 -6.13
CA PHE A 95 3.44 15.07 -5.04
C PHE A 95 3.79 16.55 -5.29
N ASP A 96 4.08 16.91 -6.52
CA ASP A 96 4.31 18.29 -6.92
C ASP A 96 3.05 19.14 -6.71
N GLU A 97 1.87 18.65 -7.12
CA GLU A 97 0.59 19.34 -6.92
C GLU A 97 0.20 19.46 -5.43
N LEU A 98 0.64 18.53 -4.59
CA LEU A 98 0.49 18.62 -3.12
C LEU A 98 1.52 19.54 -2.46
N GLY A 99 2.55 20.00 -3.20
CA GLY A 99 3.65 20.79 -2.65
C GLY A 99 4.58 19.99 -1.73
N LEU A 100 4.71 18.69 -1.97
CA LEU A 100 5.58 17.81 -1.18
C LEU A 100 6.97 17.73 -1.82
N ASP A 101 7.93 18.48 -1.29
CA ASP A 101 9.31 18.41 -1.77
C ASP A 101 10.04 17.17 -1.25
N ARG A 102 9.85 16.85 0.02
CA ARG A 102 10.48 15.71 0.67
C ARG A 102 9.54 15.06 1.68
N PHE A 103 9.48 13.72 1.69
CA PHE A 103 8.55 12.97 2.53
C PHE A 103 9.09 11.57 2.87
N HIS A 104 8.46 10.92 3.84
CA HIS A 104 8.66 9.49 4.15
C HIS A 104 7.68 8.67 3.32
N LEU A 105 8.17 7.59 2.69
CA LEU A 105 7.33 6.70 1.90
C LEU A 105 7.22 5.34 2.58
N VAL A 106 5.99 4.93 2.85
CA VAL A 106 5.66 3.60 3.39
C VAL A 106 4.83 2.87 2.36
N GLY A 107 5.19 1.64 2.04
CA GLY A 107 4.42 0.84 1.08
C GLY A 107 4.17 -0.58 1.57
N HIS A 108 2.93 -1.03 1.44
CA HIS A 108 2.52 -2.38 1.80
C HIS A 108 2.23 -3.23 0.56
N SER A 109 2.74 -4.46 0.51
CA SER A 109 2.42 -5.43 -0.54
C SER A 109 2.65 -4.86 -1.96
N LEU A 110 1.60 -4.73 -2.79
CA LEU A 110 1.63 -4.04 -4.09
C LEU A 110 2.12 -2.60 -3.97
N GLY A 111 1.70 -1.87 -2.93
CA GLY A 111 2.20 -0.54 -2.62
C GLY A 111 3.67 -0.53 -2.23
N GLY A 112 4.16 -1.60 -1.61
CA GLY A 112 5.59 -1.83 -1.35
C GLY A 112 6.40 -1.98 -2.63
N TRP A 113 5.87 -2.71 -3.61
CA TRP A 113 6.47 -2.79 -4.94
C TRP A 113 6.54 -1.41 -5.62
N LYS A 114 5.41 -0.68 -5.64
CA LYS A 114 5.35 0.68 -6.21
C LYS A 114 6.30 1.63 -5.51
N ALA A 115 6.36 1.59 -4.17
CA ALA A 115 7.26 2.42 -3.37
C ALA A 115 8.74 2.14 -3.65
N ALA A 116 9.11 0.87 -3.74
CA ALA A 116 10.48 0.46 -4.08
C ALA A 116 10.84 0.88 -5.51
N HIS A 117 9.92 0.73 -6.46
CA HIS A 117 10.13 1.15 -7.84
C HIS A 117 10.28 2.68 -7.94
N TYR A 118 9.46 3.45 -7.23
CA TYR A 118 9.57 4.90 -7.11
C TYR A 118 10.93 5.31 -6.52
N ALA A 119 11.37 4.67 -5.45
CA ALA A 119 12.63 4.99 -4.79
C ALA A 119 13.87 4.77 -5.68
N VAL A 120 13.81 3.87 -6.66
CA VAL A 120 14.89 3.66 -7.65
C VAL A 120 15.18 4.93 -8.46
N PHE A 121 14.14 5.69 -8.80
CA PHE A 121 14.25 6.88 -9.64
C PHE A 121 14.32 8.17 -8.83
N PHE A 122 13.58 8.23 -7.73
CA PHE A 122 13.32 9.45 -6.97
C PHE A 122 13.81 9.41 -5.51
N SER A 123 14.87 8.66 -5.22
CA SER A 123 15.43 8.54 -3.85
C SER A 123 15.66 9.88 -3.16
N ARG A 124 15.95 10.94 -3.92
CA ARG A 124 16.23 12.28 -3.34
C ARG A 124 15.00 12.95 -2.75
N ARG A 125 13.79 12.56 -3.18
CA ARG A 125 12.51 13.04 -2.64
C ARG A 125 12.18 12.36 -1.30
N LEU A 126 12.85 11.26 -0.97
CA LEU A 126 12.50 10.44 0.18
C LEU A 126 13.43 10.71 1.37
N SER A 127 12.85 11.05 2.52
CA SER A 127 13.54 11.10 3.81
C SER A 127 13.79 9.67 4.32
N SER A 128 12.83 8.77 4.17
CA SER A 128 12.99 7.34 4.41
C SER A 128 12.03 6.51 3.55
N LEU A 129 12.33 5.24 3.42
CA LEU A 129 11.50 4.24 2.74
C LEU A 129 11.22 3.08 3.69
N GLN A 130 9.95 2.68 3.83
CA GLN A 130 9.58 1.49 4.58
C GLN A 130 8.72 0.57 3.72
N LEU A 131 9.10 -0.70 3.64
CA LEU A 131 8.47 -1.72 2.82
C LEU A 131 7.88 -2.79 3.72
N ILE A 132 6.57 -2.88 3.79
CA ILE A 132 5.84 -3.85 4.62
C ILE A 132 5.42 -5.00 3.71
N THR A 133 5.93 -6.22 3.93
CA THR A 133 5.62 -7.41 3.13
C THR A 133 5.54 -7.14 1.62
N PRO A 134 6.57 -6.52 1.00
CA PRO A 134 6.49 -5.99 -0.36
C PRO A 134 6.39 -7.12 -1.40
N ALA A 135 5.57 -6.91 -2.44
CA ALA A 135 5.56 -7.71 -3.66
C ALA A 135 6.64 -7.22 -4.65
N GLY A 136 6.74 -7.83 -5.82
CA GLY A 136 7.43 -7.28 -6.99
C GLY A 136 8.77 -7.91 -7.34
N LEU A 137 9.40 -8.66 -6.46
CA LEU A 137 10.58 -9.45 -6.78
C LEU A 137 10.22 -10.91 -7.07
N ARG A 138 11.12 -11.62 -7.75
CA ARG A 138 10.94 -13.05 -8.01
C ARG A 138 11.08 -13.81 -6.70
N GLY A 139 10.02 -14.44 -6.26
CA GLY A 139 9.98 -15.32 -5.09
C GLY A 139 9.06 -16.50 -5.30
N SER A 140 8.93 -17.31 -4.30
CA SER A 140 7.92 -18.36 -4.28
C SER A 140 6.56 -17.67 -4.21
N LEU A 141 5.84 -17.67 -5.33
CA LEU A 141 4.44 -17.28 -5.31
C LEU A 141 3.68 -18.34 -4.50
N LEU A 142 3.40 -17.99 -3.26
CA LEU A 142 2.54 -18.82 -2.41
C LEU A 142 1.11 -18.83 -2.97
N ASN A 143 0.81 -17.83 -3.83
CA ASN A 143 -0.50 -17.58 -4.33
C ASN A 143 -0.49 -16.76 -5.64
N ASP A 144 -1.39 -17.04 -6.57
CA ASP A 144 -1.62 -16.22 -7.76
C ASP A 144 -2.95 -15.46 -7.59
N PRO A 145 -2.94 -14.12 -7.43
CA PRO A 145 -4.14 -13.33 -7.18
C PRO A 145 -5.19 -13.45 -8.29
N PHE A 146 -4.79 -13.86 -9.50
CA PHE A 146 -5.69 -14.02 -10.63
C PHE A 146 -6.27 -15.45 -10.78
N ARG A 147 -5.93 -16.37 -9.86
CA ARG A 147 -6.35 -17.77 -9.87
C ARG A 147 -7.04 -18.21 -8.59
N GLN A 148 -7.51 -17.27 -7.79
CA GLN A 148 -8.20 -17.51 -6.54
C GLN A 148 -9.55 -16.80 -6.50
N THR A 149 -10.47 -17.31 -5.73
CA THR A 149 -11.71 -16.61 -5.39
C THR A 149 -11.45 -15.51 -4.35
N GLY A 150 -12.37 -14.56 -4.20
CA GLY A 150 -12.28 -13.55 -3.14
C GLY A 150 -12.25 -14.17 -1.73
N GLU A 151 -13.00 -15.25 -1.50
CA GLU A 151 -13.02 -15.99 -0.24
C GLU A 151 -11.66 -16.66 0.06
N GLU A 152 -11.06 -17.33 -0.94
CA GLU A 152 -9.71 -17.92 -0.81
C GLU A 152 -8.64 -16.84 -0.55
N ALA A 153 -8.76 -15.68 -1.20
CA ALA A 153 -7.87 -14.55 -0.97
C ALA A 153 -7.97 -14.07 0.48
N LEU A 154 -9.19 -13.89 0.96
CA LEU A 154 -9.49 -13.44 2.31
C LEU A 154 -8.94 -14.39 3.38
N GLU A 155 -9.21 -15.69 3.23
CA GLU A 155 -8.68 -16.73 4.12
C GLU A 155 -7.14 -16.70 4.20
N ARG A 156 -6.47 -16.48 3.07
CA ARG A 156 -5.00 -16.40 3.03
C ARG A 156 -4.46 -15.11 3.63
N VAL A 157 -5.09 -13.98 3.33
CA VAL A 157 -4.68 -12.66 3.84
C VAL A 157 -4.68 -12.63 5.37
N PHE A 158 -5.65 -13.31 6.00
CA PHE A 158 -5.80 -13.39 7.46
C PHE A 158 -5.31 -14.73 8.05
N ASN A 159 -4.61 -15.57 7.29
CA ASN A 159 -4.15 -16.90 7.76
C ASN A 159 -5.26 -17.82 8.28
N GLY A 160 -6.49 -17.72 7.75
CA GLY A 160 -7.66 -18.45 8.20
C GLY A 160 -8.41 -17.79 9.36
N GLU A 161 -7.97 -16.61 9.80
CA GLU A 161 -8.54 -15.91 10.97
C GLU A 161 -9.44 -14.73 10.57
N ALA A 162 -9.91 -14.68 9.33
CA ALA A 162 -10.74 -13.60 8.80
C ALA A 162 -11.96 -13.30 9.69
N HIS A 163 -12.57 -14.34 10.26
CA HIS A 163 -13.72 -14.25 11.15
C HIS A 163 -13.48 -13.42 12.43
N ALA A 164 -12.21 -13.16 12.79
CA ALA A 164 -11.86 -12.33 13.95
C ALA A 164 -11.88 -10.81 13.63
N TYR A 165 -12.09 -10.45 12.37
CA TYR A 165 -12.04 -9.06 11.87
C TYR A 165 -13.30 -8.74 11.04
N PRO A 166 -14.52 -8.99 11.55
CA PRO A 166 -15.75 -8.85 10.78
C PRO A 166 -15.96 -7.43 10.27
N GLU A 167 -15.54 -6.41 11.01
CA GLU A 167 -15.67 -5.00 10.63
C GLU A 167 -14.90 -4.61 9.36
N TYR A 168 -13.93 -5.42 8.95
CA TYR A 168 -13.21 -5.20 7.69
C TYR A 168 -13.83 -5.94 6.50
N LEU A 169 -14.71 -6.91 6.78
CA LEU A 169 -15.20 -7.89 5.81
C LEU A 169 -16.69 -7.73 5.51
N GLU A 170 -17.45 -7.24 6.48
CA GLU A 170 -18.89 -7.08 6.36
C GLU A 170 -19.25 -5.70 5.80
N GLY A 171 -20.06 -5.72 4.75
CA GLY A 171 -20.73 -4.56 4.20
C GLY A 171 -22.04 -5.03 3.58
N ASP A 172 -23.11 -4.26 3.74
CA ASP A 172 -24.44 -4.58 3.20
C ASP A 172 -24.48 -4.61 1.66
N GLU A 173 -23.39 -4.20 0.98
CA GLU A 173 -23.35 -3.92 -0.44
C GLU A 173 -22.42 -4.85 -1.21
N ARG A 174 -22.72 -6.14 -1.15
CA ARG A 174 -21.96 -7.21 -1.78
C ARG A 174 -21.70 -6.99 -3.28
N VAL A 175 -22.63 -6.39 -4.01
CA VAL A 175 -22.49 -6.15 -5.46
C VAL A 175 -21.49 -5.01 -5.73
N GLU A 176 -21.52 -3.94 -4.96
CA GLU A 176 -20.61 -2.80 -5.14
C GLU A 176 -19.19 -3.18 -4.74
N GLN A 177 -19.02 -3.96 -3.68
CA GLN A 177 -17.73 -4.55 -3.32
C GLN A 177 -17.18 -5.42 -4.44
N LEU A 178 -17.99 -6.31 -5.02
CA LEU A 178 -17.58 -7.15 -6.16
C LEU A 178 -17.17 -6.33 -7.38
N VAL A 179 -17.90 -5.27 -7.70
CA VAL A 179 -17.54 -4.37 -8.81
C VAL A 179 -16.21 -3.68 -8.53
N GLN A 180 -15.99 -3.23 -7.30
CA GLN A 180 -14.73 -2.63 -6.88
C GLN A 180 -13.57 -3.61 -6.97
N ASP A 181 -13.74 -4.81 -6.41
CA ASP A 181 -12.72 -5.87 -6.43
C ASP A 181 -12.33 -6.25 -7.87
N TYR A 182 -13.31 -6.30 -8.77
CA TYR A 182 -13.07 -6.56 -10.19
C TYR A 182 -12.32 -5.43 -10.89
N ALA A 183 -12.65 -4.19 -10.59
CA ALA A 183 -11.96 -3.02 -11.13
C ALA A 183 -10.49 -3.00 -10.66
N GLU A 184 -10.25 -3.21 -9.39
CA GLU A 184 -8.89 -3.25 -8.81
C GLU A 184 -8.08 -4.44 -9.32
N LEU A 185 -8.69 -5.60 -9.47
CA LEU A 185 -8.05 -6.78 -10.06
C LEU A 185 -7.67 -6.55 -11.53
N THR A 186 -8.53 -5.85 -12.28
CA THR A 186 -8.26 -5.45 -13.67
C THR A 186 -7.09 -4.46 -13.75
N ALA A 187 -7.04 -3.47 -12.84
CA ALA A 187 -5.93 -2.53 -12.74
C ALA A 187 -4.61 -3.25 -12.41
N GLN A 188 -4.65 -4.21 -11.48
CA GLN A 188 -3.49 -5.08 -11.19
C GLN A 188 -3.07 -5.89 -12.41
N ALA A 189 -4.01 -6.51 -13.11
CA ALA A 189 -3.71 -7.32 -14.30
C ALA A 189 -3.01 -6.51 -15.38
N ARG A 190 -3.39 -5.25 -15.59
CA ARG A 190 -2.75 -4.37 -16.57
C ARG A 190 -1.26 -4.19 -16.30
N LEU A 191 -0.86 -4.15 -15.03
CA LEU A 191 0.52 -3.89 -14.61
C LEU A 191 1.35 -5.15 -14.37
N MET A 192 0.72 -6.24 -13.92
CA MET A 192 1.42 -7.40 -13.38
C MET A 192 0.83 -8.75 -13.84
N TRP A 193 0.22 -8.78 -15.02
CA TRP A 193 -0.34 -10.05 -15.55
C TRP A 193 0.75 -11.08 -15.82
N ASN A 194 1.82 -10.69 -16.51
CA ASN A 194 2.93 -11.59 -16.84
C ASN A 194 4.22 -10.82 -17.14
N PRO A 195 5.27 -10.98 -16.35
CA PRO A 195 5.35 -11.79 -15.13
C PRO A 195 4.73 -11.13 -13.90
N ARG A 196 4.53 -11.88 -12.82
CA ARG A 196 4.03 -11.41 -11.50
C ARG A 196 5.08 -10.67 -10.67
N TYR A 197 6.19 -10.29 -11.27
CA TYR A 197 7.32 -9.57 -10.67
C TYR A 197 7.99 -8.68 -11.72
N ASP A 198 8.72 -7.67 -11.31
CA ASP A 198 9.52 -6.88 -12.25
C ASP A 198 10.96 -7.45 -12.36
N PRO A 199 11.32 -8.05 -13.50
CA PRO A 199 12.66 -8.61 -13.70
C PRO A 199 13.76 -7.55 -13.74
N ARG A 200 13.41 -6.26 -13.87
CA ARG A 200 14.35 -5.14 -13.89
C ARG A 200 14.60 -4.59 -12.48
N LEU A 201 13.63 -4.73 -11.57
CA LEU A 201 13.66 -4.13 -10.25
C LEU A 201 14.82 -4.65 -9.40
N GLU A 202 15.05 -5.96 -9.38
CA GLU A 202 16.14 -6.60 -8.64
C GLU A 202 17.49 -5.89 -8.83
N ARG A 203 17.91 -5.69 -10.08
CA ARG A 203 19.18 -5.00 -10.40
C ARG A 203 19.14 -3.48 -10.15
N ARG A 204 17.95 -2.88 -10.12
CA ARG A 204 17.77 -1.43 -9.92
C ARG A 204 17.81 -1.03 -8.44
N LEU A 205 17.42 -1.93 -7.51
CA LEU A 205 17.36 -1.65 -6.08
C LEU A 205 18.71 -1.23 -5.49
N ALA A 206 19.83 -1.67 -6.06
CA ALA A 206 21.17 -1.22 -5.68
C ALA A 206 21.38 0.30 -5.89
N ARG A 207 20.49 1.00 -6.59
CA ARG A 207 20.53 2.46 -6.79
C ARG A 207 19.83 3.24 -5.68
N VAL A 208 18.99 2.61 -4.89
CA VAL A 208 18.28 3.26 -3.77
C VAL A 208 19.31 3.76 -2.75
N ARG A 209 19.23 5.03 -2.40
CA ARG A 209 20.12 5.69 -1.42
C ARG A 209 19.39 6.18 -0.19
N THR A 210 18.06 6.10 -0.23
CA THR A 210 17.18 6.46 0.88
C THR A 210 17.37 5.46 2.02
N PRO A 211 17.49 5.91 3.28
CA PRO A 211 17.40 5.02 4.43
C PRO A 211 16.18 4.12 4.32
N THR A 212 16.38 2.81 4.35
CA THR A 212 15.32 1.85 4.06
C THR A 212 15.16 0.84 5.18
N ARG A 213 13.90 0.56 5.55
CA ARG A 213 13.52 -0.54 6.44
C ARG A 213 12.57 -1.49 5.71
N VAL A 214 12.81 -2.79 5.83
CA VAL A 214 11.90 -3.83 5.34
C VAL A 214 11.24 -4.49 6.54
N ILE A 215 9.91 -4.49 6.57
CA ILE A 215 9.11 -5.03 7.69
C ILE A 215 8.47 -6.33 7.25
N THR A 216 8.72 -7.39 8.02
CA THR A 216 8.11 -8.71 7.86
C THR A 216 7.08 -8.98 8.94
N VAL A 217 6.28 -10.02 8.77
CA VAL A 217 5.24 -10.50 9.69
C VAL A 217 5.61 -11.89 10.23
N ASP A 218 4.80 -12.43 11.15
CA ASP A 218 5.04 -13.76 11.70
C ASP A 218 4.85 -14.86 10.67
N GLU A 219 3.72 -14.84 9.95
CA GLU A 219 3.37 -15.80 8.91
C GLU A 219 2.64 -15.08 7.79
N ASP A 220 3.18 -15.11 6.58
CA ASP A 220 2.55 -14.50 5.40
C ASP A 220 2.22 -15.59 4.37
N ARG A 221 0.93 -15.81 4.12
CA ARG A 221 0.44 -16.79 3.14
C ARG A 221 0.16 -16.19 1.76
N ILE A 222 0.44 -14.90 1.59
CA ILE A 222 0.34 -14.18 0.31
C ILE A 222 1.72 -14.00 -0.30
N MET A 223 2.64 -13.40 0.46
CA MET A 223 4.00 -13.13 0.03
C MET A 223 4.98 -13.88 0.94
N SER A 224 5.85 -14.69 0.35
CA SER A 224 6.83 -15.38 1.17
C SER A 224 7.87 -14.40 1.75
N ALA A 225 8.33 -14.68 2.96
CA ALA A 225 9.29 -13.83 3.67
C ALA A 225 10.61 -13.65 2.90
N ASP A 226 10.97 -14.60 2.02
CA ASP A 226 12.16 -14.52 1.17
C ASP A 226 12.11 -13.34 0.19
N VAL A 227 10.93 -12.95 -0.28
CA VAL A 227 10.77 -11.74 -1.13
C VAL A 227 11.13 -10.48 -0.35
N ALA A 228 10.63 -10.33 0.87
CA ALA A 228 10.97 -9.19 1.73
C ALA A 228 12.47 -9.17 2.07
N LEU A 229 13.05 -10.31 2.38
CA LEU A 229 14.48 -10.42 2.68
C LEU A 229 15.37 -10.14 1.46
N GLN A 230 14.91 -10.45 0.25
CA GLN A 230 15.59 -10.02 -0.97
C GLN A 230 15.68 -8.49 -1.07
N TYR A 231 14.60 -7.76 -0.80
CA TYR A 231 14.63 -6.29 -0.76
C TYR A 231 15.71 -5.78 0.21
N ALA A 232 15.75 -6.34 1.43
CA ALA A 232 16.74 -5.95 2.42
C ALA A 232 18.18 -6.24 1.97
N SER A 233 18.40 -7.33 1.23
CA SER A 233 19.74 -7.69 0.72
C SER A 233 20.18 -6.85 -0.50
N LEU A 234 19.24 -6.38 -1.30
CA LEU A 234 19.51 -5.69 -2.57
C LEU A 234 19.60 -4.15 -2.40
N ILE A 235 18.96 -3.61 -1.37
CA ILE A 235 19.02 -2.17 -1.08
C ILE A 235 20.18 -1.89 -0.13
N PRO A 236 21.18 -1.07 -0.53
CA PRO A 236 22.34 -0.80 0.30
C PRO A 236 21.97 -0.17 1.65
N GLY A 237 22.40 -0.79 2.74
CA GLY A 237 22.17 -0.29 4.10
C GLY A 237 20.74 -0.46 4.62
N ALA A 238 19.89 -1.23 3.92
CA ALA A 238 18.55 -1.51 4.41
C ALA A 238 18.60 -2.34 5.72
N GLU A 239 17.77 -1.93 6.68
CA GLU A 239 17.53 -2.70 7.91
C GLU A 239 16.25 -3.52 7.81
N THR A 240 16.15 -4.55 8.65
CA THR A 240 14.94 -5.37 8.75
C THR A 240 14.30 -5.20 10.11
N ALA A 241 12.97 -5.26 10.12
CA ALA A 241 12.18 -5.36 11.34
C ALA A 241 11.11 -6.44 11.16
N LYS A 242 10.59 -6.93 12.26
CA LYS A 242 9.48 -7.88 12.26
C LYS A 242 8.39 -7.38 13.19
N ILE A 243 7.16 -7.38 12.72
CA ILE A 243 5.99 -7.14 13.56
C ILE A 243 5.44 -8.47 14.06
N HIS A 244 5.29 -8.57 15.37
CA HIS A 244 4.75 -9.75 16.03
C HIS A 244 3.34 -9.49 16.50
N GLY A 245 2.50 -10.51 16.37
CA GLY A 245 1.15 -10.42 16.90
C GLY A 245 1.11 -10.54 18.42
N SER A 246 0.25 -9.74 19.04
CA SER A 246 0.06 -9.70 20.49
C SER A 246 -0.72 -10.91 21.01
N THR A 247 -1.65 -11.42 20.23
CA THR A 247 -2.52 -12.56 20.59
C THR A 247 -2.48 -13.70 19.58
N ARG A 248 -2.19 -13.38 18.32
CA ARG A 248 -2.12 -14.32 17.18
C ARG A 248 -0.95 -13.90 16.29
N ALA A 249 -0.43 -14.85 15.52
CA ALA A 249 0.60 -14.54 14.53
C ALA A 249 0.11 -13.48 13.54
N THR A 250 0.91 -12.44 13.31
CA THR A 250 0.60 -11.45 12.27
C THR A 250 0.66 -12.09 10.88
N SER A 251 -0.28 -11.70 10.04
CA SER A 251 -0.44 -12.13 8.65
C SER A 251 -0.06 -11.03 7.66
N HIS A 252 -0.46 -11.19 6.40
CA HIS A 252 -0.22 -10.20 5.34
C HIS A 252 -0.77 -8.80 5.63
N VAL A 253 -1.70 -8.65 6.58
CA VAL A 253 -2.36 -7.38 6.92
C VAL A 253 -2.07 -6.91 8.36
N PRO A 254 -0.80 -6.68 8.72
CA PRO A 254 -0.42 -6.28 10.09
C PRO A 254 -1.05 -4.96 10.52
N TYR A 255 -1.38 -4.08 9.59
CA TYR A 255 -2.06 -2.80 9.83
C TYR A 255 -3.53 -2.96 10.27
N VAL A 256 -4.11 -4.16 10.08
CA VAL A 256 -5.42 -4.55 10.61
C VAL A 256 -5.25 -5.21 11.98
N GLN A 257 -4.26 -6.09 12.10
CA GLN A 257 -4.10 -6.96 13.27
C GLN A 257 -3.42 -6.27 14.45
N GLU A 258 -2.44 -5.42 14.19
CA GLU A 258 -1.60 -4.74 15.18
C GLU A 258 -1.40 -3.25 14.78
N PRO A 259 -2.49 -2.47 14.63
CA PRO A 259 -2.43 -1.13 14.06
C PRO A 259 -1.52 -0.18 14.85
N GLU A 260 -1.60 -0.15 16.18
CA GLU A 260 -0.81 0.74 17.04
C GLU A 260 0.66 0.30 17.09
N ALA A 261 0.92 -1.00 17.18
CA ALA A 261 2.27 -1.53 17.22
C ALA A 261 2.99 -1.28 15.90
N LEU A 262 2.32 -1.50 14.76
CA LEU A 262 2.87 -1.19 13.44
C LEU A 262 3.08 0.32 13.26
N ALA A 263 2.14 1.16 13.69
CA ALA A 263 2.29 2.61 13.62
C ALA A 263 3.49 3.07 14.44
N SER A 264 3.68 2.55 15.65
CA SER A 264 4.83 2.86 16.50
C SER A 264 6.15 2.46 15.84
N LEU A 265 6.19 1.28 15.23
CA LEU A 265 7.37 0.79 14.49
C LEU A 265 7.71 1.68 13.29
N VAL A 266 6.69 2.08 12.53
CA VAL A 266 6.84 2.98 11.36
C VAL A 266 7.31 4.37 11.81
N LEU A 267 6.67 4.95 12.82
CA LEU A 267 6.98 6.30 13.32
C LEU A 267 8.37 6.38 13.96
N GLU A 268 8.84 5.33 14.63
CA GLU A 268 10.20 5.27 15.15
C GLU A 268 11.24 5.50 14.04
N PHE A 269 11.04 4.87 12.88
CA PHE A 269 11.93 5.05 11.74
C PHE A 269 11.76 6.42 11.05
N VAL A 270 10.53 6.91 10.95
CA VAL A 270 10.21 8.27 10.46
C VAL A 270 10.97 9.29 11.30
N ASN A 271 10.81 9.25 12.63
CA ASN A 271 11.43 10.21 13.55
C ASN A 271 12.96 10.17 13.46
N ARG A 272 13.56 8.99 13.32
CA ARG A 272 15.01 8.83 13.18
C ARG A 272 15.57 9.51 11.91
N HIS A 273 14.75 9.70 10.89
CA HIS A 273 15.14 10.24 9.59
C HIS A 273 14.44 11.55 9.22
N SER A 274 13.70 12.17 10.14
CA SER A 274 13.04 13.47 9.92
C SER A 274 13.98 14.67 10.10
N GLU A 275 15.09 14.50 10.81
CA GLU A 275 16.03 15.58 11.17
C GLU A 275 17.26 15.65 10.24
N ALA A 276 17.28 14.88 9.16
CA ALA A 276 18.44 14.79 8.27
C ALA A 276 18.31 15.67 7.00
#